data_b6f238c91405c8c3325a134f8152c49b
#
_entry.id   b6f238c91405c8c3325a134f8152c49b
#
_cell.length_a   1.000
_cell.length_b   1.000
_cell.length_c   1.000
_cell.angle_alpha   90.00
_cell.angle_beta   90.00
_cell.angle_gamma   90.00
#
_symmetry.space_group_name_H-M   'P 1'
#
loop_
_entity.id
_entity.type
_entity.pdbx_description
1 polymer ?
#
loop_
_entity_poly.entity_id
_entity_poly.type
_entity_poly.pdbx_seq_one_letter_code
_entity_poly.pdbx_strand_id
1 'polypeptide(L)'
;MDACLATGVHYVDTANYEPQDTAKFEYSWQWAYKERFEKAGITALLGSGFDPGVTGVFTAYAQKHYFDEIHTIDIVDANAGDHGYPFATNFNPEINIREITANGRYFENGEWIETPPLSEKKVYDLPEIGPKDIYLLYHEELESLAANIKGVKKIRFWMTFSQNYLTHLKVLENVGMTSIEPIMYEGKEIIPLQFLKAILPDPASLGPRTKGKTNIGCIIQGTKDGQPKTYYVYNVCDHEECYR
;
A
#
# COMPACT_ATOMS: atom_id res chain seq x y z
N MET A 1 -12.53 -3.10 -16.68
CA MET A 1 -13.11 -1.81 -17.14
C MET A 1 -13.80 -1.92 -18.51
N ASP A 2 -13.17 -2.46 -19.56
CA ASP A 2 -13.79 -2.57 -20.90
C ASP A 2 -15.09 -3.39 -20.91
N ALA A 3 -15.14 -4.52 -20.20
CA ALA A 3 -16.35 -5.31 -20.07
C ALA A 3 -17.51 -4.53 -19.42
N CYS A 4 -17.22 -3.73 -18.40
CA CYS A 4 -18.22 -2.88 -17.75
C CYS A 4 -18.77 -1.81 -18.69
N LEU A 5 -17.90 -1.19 -19.48
CA LEU A 5 -18.31 -0.23 -20.52
C LEU A 5 -19.17 -0.89 -21.59
N ALA A 6 -18.81 -2.10 -22.03
CA ALA A 6 -19.55 -2.82 -23.06
C ALA A 6 -20.95 -3.28 -22.60
N THR A 7 -21.12 -3.52 -21.30
CA THR A 7 -22.37 -4.01 -20.72
C THR A 7 -23.18 -2.96 -19.96
N GLY A 8 -22.63 -1.73 -19.79
CA GLY A 8 -23.30 -0.65 -19.08
C GLY A 8 -23.39 -0.86 -17.55
N VAL A 9 -22.50 -1.66 -16.96
CA VAL A 9 -22.47 -1.90 -15.51
C VAL A 9 -21.40 -1.09 -14.82
N HIS A 10 -21.60 -0.77 -13.53
CA HIS A 10 -20.62 -0.07 -12.72
C HIS A 10 -19.40 -0.96 -12.47
N TYR A 11 -18.27 -0.33 -12.21
CA TYR A 11 -16.99 -0.99 -11.93
C TYR A 11 -16.54 -0.68 -10.50
N VAL A 12 -15.93 -1.66 -9.84
CA VAL A 12 -15.21 -1.49 -8.58
C VAL A 12 -13.98 -2.37 -8.57
N ASP A 13 -12.87 -1.84 -8.07
CA ASP A 13 -11.66 -2.59 -7.76
C ASP A 13 -11.17 -2.30 -6.33
N THR A 14 -10.21 -3.09 -5.88
CA THR A 14 -9.60 -2.95 -4.55
C THR A 14 -8.15 -2.48 -4.59
N ALA A 15 -7.57 -2.35 -5.79
CA ALA A 15 -6.19 -1.98 -6.01
C ALA A 15 -5.99 -1.46 -7.44
N ASN A 16 -4.83 -0.83 -7.69
CA ASN A 16 -4.45 -0.38 -9.01
C ASN A 16 -4.14 -1.55 -9.97
N TYR A 17 -4.22 -1.27 -11.27
CA TYR A 17 -3.65 -2.15 -12.29
C TYR A 17 -2.16 -1.89 -12.41
N GLU A 18 -1.37 -2.94 -12.39
CA GLU A 18 0.07 -2.87 -12.54
C GLU A 18 0.54 -3.74 -13.72
N PRO A 19 1.08 -3.13 -14.80
CA PRO A 19 1.72 -3.89 -15.85
C PRO A 19 2.98 -4.60 -15.34
N GLN A 20 3.15 -5.87 -15.68
CA GLN A 20 4.29 -6.69 -15.21
C GLN A 20 5.64 -6.17 -15.71
N ASP A 21 5.66 -5.51 -16.86
CA ASP A 21 6.86 -5.00 -17.51
C ASP A 21 7.34 -3.64 -17.00
N THR A 22 6.49 -2.86 -16.31
CA THR A 22 6.82 -1.50 -15.88
C THR A 22 7.06 -1.37 -14.38
N ALA A 23 6.60 -2.31 -13.57
CA ALA A 23 6.73 -2.28 -12.10
C ALA A 23 6.31 -0.94 -11.47
N LYS A 24 5.24 -0.35 -11.97
CA LYS A 24 4.83 1.00 -11.59
C LYS A 24 3.45 0.99 -10.93
N PHE A 25 3.42 1.32 -9.64
CA PHE A 25 2.20 1.41 -8.85
C PHE A 25 1.57 2.79 -9.01
N GLU A 26 0.51 2.90 -9.81
CA GLU A 26 -0.22 4.15 -10.02
C GLU A 26 -1.60 3.91 -10.63
N TYR A 27 -2.53 4.82 -10.41
CA TYR A 27 -3.87 4.75 -11.01
C TYR A 27 -3.98 5.29 -12.43
N SER A 28 -2.89 5.73 -13.06
CA SER A 28 -2.93 6.33 -14.41
C SER A 28 -3.65 5.45 -15.44
N TRP A 29 -3.50 4.12 -15.35
CA TRP A 29 -4.16 3.16 -16.23
C TRP A 29 -5.68 3.16 -16.07
N GLN A 30 -6.19 3.21 -14.84
CA GLN A 30 -7.62 3.29 -14.58
C GLN A 30 -8.15 4.71 -14.86
N TRP A 31 -7.42 5.75 -14.52
CA TRP A 31 -7.80 7.13 -14.80
C TRP A 31 -7.95 7.42 -16.31
N ALA A 32 -7.22 6.72 -17.17
CA ALA A 32 -7.38 6.82 -18.62
C ALA A 32 -8.78 6.43 -19.13
N TYR A 33 -9.57 5.74 -18.31
CA TYR A 33 -10.96 5.39 -18.61
C TYR A 33 -11.99 6.44 -18.20
N LYS A 34 -11.60 7.49 -17.49
CA LYS A 34 -12.52 8.47 -16.88
C LYS A 34 -13.58 8.98 -17.85
N GLU A 35 -13.15 9.57 -18.96
CA GLU A 35 -14.07 10.15 -19.95
C GLU A 35 -15.02 9.10 -20.56
N ARG A 36 -14.55 7.87 -20.75
CA ARG A 36 -15.37 6.77 -21.29
C ARG A 36 -16.48 6.39 -20.31
N PHE A 37 -16.18 6.33 -19.00
CA PHE A 37 -17.16 6.04 -17.95
C PHE A 37 -18.16 7.19 -17.78
N GLU A 38 -17.69 8.44 -17.77
CA GLU A 38 -18.54 9.64 -17.71
C GLU A 38 -19.51 9.67 -18.90
N LYS A 39 -19.02 9.44 -20.13
CA LYS A 39 -19.83 9.41 -21.35
C LYS A 39 -20.85 8.28 -21.35
N ALA A 40 -20.53 7.16 -20.75
CA ALA A 40 -21.45 6.01 -20.63
C ALA A 40 -22.45 6.17 -19.48
N GLY A 41 -22.32 7.21 -18.61
CA GLY A 41 -23.18 7.43 -17.46
C GLY A 41 -23.07 6.35 -16.38
N ILE A 42 -21.92 5.67 -16.30
CA ILE A 42 -21.63 4.64 -15.29
C ILE A 42 -20.47 5.06 -14.38
N THR A 43 -20.42 4.48 -13.20
CA THR A 43 -19.43 4.81 -12.17
C THR A 43 -18.31 3.78 -12.15
N ALA A 44 -17.05 4.24 -12.01
CA ALA A 44 -15.92 3.43 -11.59
C ALA A 44 -15.50 3.87 -10.19
N LEU A 45 -15.50 2.95 -9.22
CA LEU A 45 -14.95 3.15 -7.88
C LEU A 45 -13.59 2.43 -7.82
N LEU A 46 -12.54 3.22 -7.69
CA LEU A 46 -11.16 2.73 -7.67
C LEU A 46 -10.65 2.61 -6.23
N GLY A 47 -9.88 1.56 -5.95
CA GLY A 47 -9.23 1.38 -4.65
C GLY A 47 -10.22 1.25 -3.50
N SER A 48 -11.25 0.44 -3.63
CA SER A 48 -12.22 0.17 -2.56
C SER A 48 -11.78 -1.01 -1.68
N GLY A 49 -10.52 -0.99 -1.28
CA GLY A 49 -9.90 -1.94 -0.36
C GLY A 49 -9.73 -1.35 1.05
N PHE A 50 -8.68 -1.76 1.71
CA PHE A 50 -8.30 -1.22 3.02
C PHE A 50 -7.34 -0.04 2.85
N ASP A 51 -6.20 -0.30 2.25
CA ASP A 51 -5.20 0.62 1.73
C ASP A 51 -4.84 0.19 0.29
N PRO A 52 -5.39 0.87 -0.68
CA PRO A 52 -6.28 2.02 -0.67
C PRO A 52 -7.74 1.67 -0.33
N GLY A 53 -8.45 2.65 0.24
CA GLY A 53 -9.91 2.60 0.46
C GLY A 53 -10.32 3.11 1.84
N VAL A 54 -10.27 2.27 2.86
CA VAL A 54 -10.68 2.64 4.23
C VAL A 54 -9.84 3.80 4.77
N THR A 55 -8.55 3.88 4.46
CA THR A 55 -7.66 4.99 4.83
C THR A 55 -8.14 6.33 4.27
N GLY A 56 -8.62 6.33 3.04
CA GLY A 56 -9.29 7.49 2.43
C GLY A 56 -10.58 7.88 3.16
N VAL A 57 -11.41 6.90 3.52
CA VAL A 57 -12.64 7.12 4.30
C VAL A 57 -12.32 7.67 5.68
N PHE A 58 -11.32 7.15 6.37
CA PHE A 58 -10.85 7.67 7.66
C PHE A 58 -10.45 9.14 7.58
N THR A 59 -9.70 9.49 6.54
CA THR A 59 -9.27 10.88 6.31
C THR A 59 -10.45 11.80 6.01
N ALA A 60 -11.37 11.40 5.13
CA ALA A 60 -12.55 12.17 4.79
C ALA A 60 -13.48 12.36 6.01
N TYR A 61 -13.64 11.31 6.82
CA TYR A 61 -14.41 11.39 8.07
C TYR A 61 -13.77 12.35 9.06
N ALA A 62 -12.45 12.27 9.24
CA ALA A 62 -11.72 13.17 10.12
C ALA A 62 -11.82 14.63 9.65
N GLN A 63 -11.66 14.89 8.35
CA GLN A 63 -11.83 16.21 7.77
C GLN A 63 -13.23 16.78 8.05
N LYS A 64 -14.26 15.99 7.88
CA LYS A 64 -15.64 16.44 8.08
C LYS A 64 -15.98 16.77 9.53
N HIS A 65 -15.45 16.00 10.48
CA HIS A 65 -15.93 16.03 11.86
C HIS A 65 -14.94 16.63 12.87
N TYR A 66 -13.64 16.57 12.59
CA TYR A 66 -12.62 16.86 13.59
C TYR A 66 -11.63 17.97 13.21
N PHE A 67 -11.59 18.39 11.95
CA PHE A 67 -10.65 19.42 11.50
C PHE A 67 -11.33 20.53 10.72
N ASP A 68 -10.80 21.73 10.83
CA ASP A 68 -11.09 22.85 9.93
C ASP A 68 -10.11 22.83 8.76
N GLU A 69 -8.84 22.48 9.05
CA GLU A 69 -7.78 22.27 8.07
C GLU A 69 -6.95 21.05 8.45
N ILE A 70 -6.64 20.18 7.47
CA ILE A 70 -5.68 19.08 7.59
C ILE A 70 -4.38 19.51 6.95
N HIS A 71 -3.27 19.40 7.71
CA HIS A 71 -1.93 19.75 7.23
C HIS A 71 -1.07 18.55 6.92
N THR A 72 -1.17 17.47 7.71
CA THR A 72 -0.34 16.29 7.54
C THR A 72 -1.18 15.03 7.70
N ILE A 73 -0.91 14.04 6.85
CA ILE A 73 -1.50 12.70 6.90
C ILE A 73 -0.35 11.69 6.83
N ASP A 74 -0.19 10.90 7.87
CA ASP A 74 0.63 9.69 7.86
C ASP A 74 -0.29 8.49 7.87
N ILE A 75 -0.28 7.70 6.80
CA ILE A 75 -0.94 6.40 6.75
C ILE A 75 0.05 5.37 7.27
N VAL A 76 -0.37 4.46 8.13
CA VAL A 76 0.49 3.41 8.68
C VAL A 76 -0.20 2.07 8.53
N ASP A 77 0.39 1.18 7.75
CA ASP A 77 0.06 -0.25 7.74
C ASP A 77 1.07 -1.00 8.61
N ALA A 78 0.60 -1.44 9.77
CA ALA A 78 1.42 -2.13 10.75
C ALA A 78 1.00 -3.59 10.88
N ASN A 79 1.59 -4.44 10.06
CA ASN A 79 1.42 -5.88 10.16
C ASN A 79 2.41 -6.46 11.18
N ALA A 80 1.89 -6.96 12.30
CA ALA A 80 2.65 -7.65 13.35
C ALA A 80 2.31 -9.16 13.40
N GLY A 81 1.74 -9.70 12.34
CA GLY A 81 1.47 -11.13 12.21
C GLY A 81 2.75 -11.95 12.00
N ASP A 82 2.76 -13.16 12.59
CA ASP A 82 3.82 -14.15 12.40
C ASP A 82 3.21 -15.45 11.86
N HIS A 83 3.61 -15.83 10.67
CA HIS A 83 3.21 -17.08 9.99
C HIS A 83 4.25 -18.22 10.12
N GLY A 84 5.38 -17.95 10.78
CA GLY A 84 6.44 -18.93 11.08
C GLY A 84 7.41 -19.20 9.93
N TYR A 85 7.36 -18.49 8.80
CA TYR A 85 8.36 -18.55 7.73
C TYR A 85 9.34 -17.38 7.85
N PRO A 86 10.64 -17.62 7.56
CA PRO A 86 11.64 -16.56 7.59
C PRO A 86 11.45 -15.51 6.49
N PHE A 87 10.91 -15.93 5.34
CA PHE A 87 10.62 -15.07 4.19
C PHE A 87 9.37 -15.57 3.49
N ALA A 88 8.27 -14.87 3.67
CA ALA A 88 6.99 -15.08 2.99
C ALA A 88 6.09 -13.86 3.24
N THR A 89 5.01 -13.74 2.51
CA THR A 89 4.02 -12.68 2.67
C THR A 89 2.61 -13.24 2.51
N ASN A 90 1.64 -12.74 3.28
CA ASN A 90 0.22 -13.06 3.15
C ASN A 90 -0.42 -12.40 1.93
N PHE A 91 0.32 -11.55 1.25
CA PHE A 91 -0.07 -10.83 0.05
C PHE A 91 0.55 -11.44 -1.20
N ASN A 92 0.24 -10.94 -2.40
CA ASN A 92 0.91 -11.39 -3.62
C ASN A 92 2.42 -11.16 -3.53
N PRO A 93 3.26 -12.20 -3.53
CA PRO A 93 4.71 -12.04 -3.30
C PRO A 93 5.40 -11.16 -4.35
N GLU A 94 4.96 -11.23 -5.61
CA GLU A 94 5.52 -10.41 -6.69
C GLU A 94 5.26 -8.93 -6.44
N ILE A 95 4.00 -8.56 -6.16
CA ILE A 95 3.61 -7.17 -5.89
C ILE A 95 4.33 -6.67 -4.65
N ASN A 96 4.30 -7.43 -3.56
CA ASN A 96 4.96 -7.05 -2.31
C ASN A 96 6.47 -6.81 -2.46
N ILE A 97 7.19 -7.73 -3.14
CA ILE A 97 8.63 -7.56 -3.37
C ILE A 97 8.90 -6.31 -4.23
N ARG A 98 8.15 -6.10 -5.30
CA ARG A 98 8.33 -4.95 -6.20
C ARG A 98 8.04 -3.63 -5.51
N GLU A 99 6.99 -3.57 -4.70
CA GLU A 99 6.64 -2.40 -3.89
C GLU A 99 7.77 -2.02 -2.92
N ILE A 100 8.29 -2.99 -2.17
CA ILE A 100 9.34 -2.75 -1.17
C ILE A 100 10.68 -2.39 -1.80
N THR A 101 10.98 -2.90 -2.98
CA THR A 101 12.22 -2.61 -3.72
C THR A 101 12.13 -1.37 -4.60
N ALA A 102 10.95 -0.79 -4.77
CA ALA A 102 10.76 0.47 -5.48
C ALA A 102 11.17 1.68 -4.62
N ASN A 103 11.39 2.82 -5.29
CA ASN A 103 11.58 4.09 -4.59
C ASN A 103 10.36 4.43 -3.74
N GLY A 104 10.60 4.87 -2.51
CA GLY A 104 9.57 5.53 -1.72
C GLY A 104 9.19 6.85 -2.36
N ARG A 105 7.93 7.28 -2.19
CA ARG A 105 7.46 8.55 -2.73
C ARG A 105 6.39 9.13 -1.82
N TYR A 106 6.49 10.40 -1.53
CA TYR A 106 5.51 11.10 -0.71
C TYR A 106 5.21 12.50 -1.23
N PHE A 107 4.08 13.07 -0.80
CA PHE A 107 3.68 14.42 -1.17
C PHE A 107 4.10 15.41 -0.09
N GLU A 108 4.76 16.53 -0.49
CA GLU A 108 5.11 17.62 0.41
C GLU A 108 5.05 18.97 -0.29
N ASN A 109 4.28 19.90 0.26
CA ASN A 109 4.17 21.30 -0.21
C ASN A 109 3.85 21.45 -1.71
N GLY A 110 3.01 20.59 -2.24
CA GLY A 110 2.60 20.63 -3.65
C GLY A 110 3.47 19.79 -4.59
N GLU A 111 4.51 19.17 -4.09
CA GLU A 111 5.47 18.39 -4.88
C GLU A 111 5.51 16.93 -4.44
N TRP A 112 5.86 16.04 -5.37
CA TRP A 112 6.16 14.65 -5.10
C TRP A 112 7.67 14.48 -4.90
N ILE A 113 8.04 13.93 -3.74
CA ILE A 113 9.43 13.70 -3.36
C ILE A 113 9.71 12.21 -3.39
N GLU A 114 10.73 11.80 -4.12
CA GLU A 114 11.19 10.41 -4.18
C GLU A 114 12.36 10.18 -3.21
N THR A 115 12.40 8.98 -2.63
CA THR A 115 13.47 8.52 -1.75
C THR A 115 13.94 7.14 -2.17
N PRO A 116 15.21 6.77 -1.94
CA PRO A 116 15.65 5.40 -2.18
C PRO A 116 14.81 4.39 -1.40
N PRO A 117 14.69 3.13 -1.88
CA PRO A 117 13.90 2.09 -1.21
C PRO A 117 14.29 1.94 0.26
N LEU A 118 13.29 1.94 1.16
CA LEU A 118 13.44 1.75 2.60
C LEU A 118 14.45 2.70 3.29
N SER A 119 14.85 3.80 2.65
CA SER A 119 15.85 4.73 3.19
C SER A 119 15.35 5.56 4.37
N GLU A 120 14.05 5.79 4.43
CA GLU A 120 13.41 6.54 5.50
C GLU A 120 12.70 5.58 6.48
N LYS A 121 13.08 5.70 7.75
CA LYS A 121 12.59 4.83 8.81
C LYS A 121 12.40 5.60 10.11
N LYS A 122 11.38 5.27 10.88
CA LYS A 122 11.19 5.77 12.25
C LYS A 122 10.55 4.68 13.11
N VAL A 123 10.71 4.81 14.44
CA VAL A 123 9.95 3.99 15.39
C VAL A 123 8.63 4.69 15.69
N TYR A 124 7.55 3.94 15.68
CA TYR A 124 6.24 4.42 16.10
C TYR A 124 5.60 3.42 17.07
N ASP A 125 4.99 3.95 18.14
CA ASP A 125 4.26 3.14 19.13
C ASP A 125 2.80 3.01 18.69
N LEU A 126 2.47 1.82 18.18
CA LEU A 126 1.19 1.55 17.54
C LEU A 126 0.20 0.95 18.56
N PRO A 127 -1.04 1.44 18.61
CA PRO A 127 -2.06 0.88 19.48
C PRO A 127 -2.21 -0.63 19.28
N GLU A 128 -2.24 -1.36 20.38
CA GLU A 128 -2.37 -2.82 20.48
C GLU A 128 -1.24 -3.67 19.87
N ILE A 129 -0.25 -3.03 19.23
CA ILE A 129 0.93 -3.68 18.63
C ILE A 129 2.20 -3.31 19.37
N GLY A 130 2.28 -2.06 19.88
CA GLY A 130 3.48 -1.49 20.53
C GLY A 130 4.48 -0.91 19.52
N PRO A 131 5.72 -0.59 19.99
CA PRO A 131 6.71 0.08 19.17
C PRO A 131 7.22 -0.81 18.04
N LYS A 132 7.20 -0.29 16.82
CA LYS A 132 7.69 -0.94 15.58
C LYS A 132 8.49 0.05 14.74
N ASP A 133 9.48 -0.49 14.03
CA ASP A 133 10.09 0.21 12.89
C ASP A 133 9.07 0.29 11.77
N ILE A 134 8.80 1.50 11.29
CA ILE A 134 7.99 1.76 10.11
C ILE A 134 8.86 2.41 9.04
N TYR A 135 8.68 1.98 7.79
CA TYR A 135 9.46 2.38 6.63
C TYR A 135 8.58 3.15 5.66
N LEU A 136 9.13 4.24 5.10
CA LEU A 136 8.44 5.01 4.08
C LEU A 136 8.39 4.23 2.76
N LEU A 137 7.19 4.12 2.20
CA LEU A 137 6.96 3.61 0.85
C LEU A 137 6.14 4.62 0.05
N TYR A 138 5.91 4.31 -1.21
CA TYR A 138 4.83 4.91 -1.97
C TYR A 138 3.61 3.98 -1.93
N HIS A 139 2.43 4.58 -1.84
CA HIS A 139 1.18 3.85 -2.01
C HIS A 139 0.17 4.74 -2.75
N GLU A 140 -0.67 4.16 -3.57
CA GLU A 140 -1.45 4.89 -4.58
C GLU A 140 -2.55 5.78 -4.01
N GLU A 141 -3.09 5.52 -2.81
CA GLU A 141 -4.09 6.41 -2.20
C GLU A 141 -3.56 7.81 -1.90
N LEU A 142 -2.24 7.98 -1.81
CA LEU A 142 -1.63 9.29 -1.63
C LEU A 142 -2.02 10.26 -2.75
N GLU A 143 -2.20 9.76 -3.99
CA GLU A 143 -2.61 10.57 -5.14
C GLU A 143 -4.01 11.15 -4.94
N SER A 144 -4.95 10.32 -4.51
CA SER A 144 -6.33 10.74 -4.23
C SER A 144 -6.40 11.74 -3.07
N LEU A 145 -5.64 11.51 -2.01
CA LEU A 145 -5.59 12.41 -0.86
C LEU A 145 -4.97 13.76 -1.22
N ALA A 146 -3.86 13.77 -1.97
CA ALA A 146 -3.23 15.00 -2.43
C ALA A 146 -4.16 15.84 -3.33
N ALA A 147 -4.95 15.18 -4.17
CA ALA A 147 -5.89 15.85 -5.06
C ALA A 147 -7.14 16.40 -4.36
N ASN A 148 -7.60 15.76 -3.28
CA ASN A 148 -8.92 16.04 -2.69
C ASN A 148 -8.88 16.73 -1.32
N ILE A 149 -7.78 16.59 -0.55
CA ILE A 149 -7.65 17.26 0.76
C ILE A 149 -7.06 18.66 0.57
N LYS A 150 -7.91 19.66 0.62
CA LYS A 150 -7.47 21.06 0.44
C LYS A 150 -6.56 21.51 1.59
N GLY A 151 -5.45 22.17 1.25
CA GLY A 151 -4.53 22.73 2.23
C GLY A 151 -3.54 21.75 2.84
N VAL A 152 -3.62 20.45 2.47
CA VAL A 152 -2.68 19.45 2.95
C VAL A 152 -1.26 19.79 2.46
N LYS A 153 -0.30 19.70 3.38
CA LYS A 153 1.12 20.03 3.14
C LYS A 153 1.98 18.80 3.02
N LYS A 154 1.62 17.70 3.70
CA LYS A 154 2.42 16.48 3.68
C LYS A 154 1.53 15.23 3.80
N ILE A 155 1.79 14.26 2.93
CA ILE A 155 1.10 12.96 2.96
C ILE A 155 2.16 11.87 2.76
N ARG A 156 2.19 10.87 3.65
CA ARG A 156 3.16 9.76 3.63
C ARG A 156 2.47 8.45 3.92
N PHE A 157 3.00 7.38 3.33
CA PHE A 157 2.63 6.01 3.65
C PHE A 157 3.80 5.28 4.33
N TRP A 158 3.49 4.53 5.35
CA TRP A 158 4.45 3.81 6.17
C TRP A 158 4.01 2.37 6.38
N MET A 159 4.94 1.43 6.27
CA MET A 159 4.67 0.01 6.49
C MET A 159 5.71 -0.62 7.41
N THR A 160 5.29 -1.66 8.14
CA THR A 160 6.18 -2.44 9.00
C THR A 160 6.72 -3.65 8.26
N PHE A 161 7.96 -3.99 8.53
CA PHE A 161 8.58 -5.24 8.08
C PHE A 161 9.37 -5.87 9.22
N SER A 162 9.37 -7.21 9.31
CA SER A 162 10.28 -7.89 10.23
C SER A 162 11.71 -7.76 9.74
N GLN A 163 12.66 -7.63 10.67
CA GLN A 163 14.08 -7.56 10.33
C GLN A 163 14.55 -8.83 9.59
N ASN A 164 13.95 -9.96 9.92
CA ASN A 164 14.23 -11.24 9.26
C ASN A 164 13.81 -11.20 7.78
N TYR A 165 12.60 -10.68 7.49
CA TYR A 165 12.14 -10.49 6.12
C TYR A 165 13.07 -9.58 5.32
N LEU A 166 13.43 -8.42 5.85
CA LEU A 166 14.30 -7.45 5.17
C LEU A 166 15.70 -8.01 4.91
N THR A 167 16.22 -8.83 5.84
CA THR A 167 17.53 -9.49 5.66
C THR A 167 17.51 -10.46 4.48
N HIS A 168 16.48 -11.30 4.37
CA HIS A 168 16.34 -12.22 3.25
C HIS A 168 16.10 -11.49 1.93
N LEU A 169 15.22 -10.47 1.94
CA LEU A 169 14.98 -9.64 0.75
C LEU A 169 16.28 -9.04 0.23
N LYS A 170 17.11 -8.48 1.12
CA LYS A 170 18.39 -7.88 0.72
C LYS A 170 19.35 -8.88 0.07
N VAL A 171 19.40 -10.11 0.56
CA VAL A 171 20.20 -11.17 -0.08
C VAL A 171 19.66 -11.51 -1.47
N LEU A 172 18.34 -11.65 -1.59
CA LEU A 172 17.69 -11.97 -2.87
C LEU A 172 17.88 -10.84 -3.91
N GLU A 173 17.82 -9.56 -3.49
CA GLU A 173 18.18 -8.44 -4.35
C GLU A 173 19.64 -8.50 -4.84
N ASN A 174 20.57 -8.71 -3.90
CA ASN A 174 22.00 -8.71 -4.21
C ASN A 174 22.41 -9.83 -5.20
N VAL A 175 21.67 -10.93 -5.24
CA VAL A 175 21.89 -12.02 -6.20
C VAL A 175 21.00 -11.94 -7.44
N GLY A 176 20.20 -10.86 -7.58
CA GLY A 176 19.34 -10.61 -8.74
C GLY A 176 18.04 -11.42 -8.79
N MET A 177 17.65 -12.07 -7.69
CA MET A 177 16.42 -12.89 -7.66
C MET A 177 15.13 -12.08 -7.67
N THR A 178 15.20 -10.77 -7.41
CA THR A 178 14.05 -9.85 -7.47
C THR A 178 13.90 -9.18 -8.84
N SER A 179 14.78 -9.48 -9.80
CA SER A 179 14.75 -8.89 -11.14
C SER A 179 13.55 -9.38 -11.95
N ILE A 180 12.93 -8.44 -12.69
CA ILE A 180 11.92 -8.72 -13.71
C ILE A 180 12.54 -8.93 -15.11
N GLU A 181 13.84 -8.63 -15.27
CA GLU A 181 14.54 -8.83 -16.53
C GLU A 181 14.78 -10.32 -16.79
N PRO A 182 14.40 -10.82 -17.98
CA PRO A 182 14.56 -12.23 -18.29
C PRO A 182 16.04 -12.62 -18.43
N ILE A 183 16.38 -13.81 -17.97
CA ILE A 183 17.68 -14.44 -18.15
C ILE A 183 17.55 -15.76 -18.93
N MET A 184 18.60 -16.16 -19.64
CA MET A 184 18.65 -17.45 -20.32
C MET A 184 19.26 -18.52 -19.42
N TYR A 185 18.54 -19.60 -19.15
CA TYR A 185 19.05 -20.78 -18.45
C TYR A 185 18.71 -22.06 -19.24
N GLU A 186 19.73 -22.79 -19.65
CA GLU A 186 19.61 -24.03 -20.44
C GLU A 186 18.69 -23.90 -21.67
N GLY A 187 18.79 -22.77 -22.39
CA GLY A 187 18.00 -22.50 -23.58
C GLY A 187 16.55 -22.08 -23.34
N LYS A 188 16.16 -21.84 -22.07
CA LYS A 188 14.85 -21.33 -21.70
C LYS A 188 14.97 -19.93 -21.10
N GLU A 189 14.03 -19.08 -21.41
CA GLU A 189 13.89 -17.78 -20.76
C GLU A 189 13.25 -17.94 -19.38
N ILE A 190 13.85 -17.34 -18.36
CA ILE A 190 13.36 -17.33 -16.99
C ILE A 190 13.40 -15.90 -16.46
N ILE A 191 12.32 -15.45 -15.86
CA ILE A 191 12.27 -14.19 -15.09
C ILE A 191 12.56 -14.55 -13.62
N PRO A 192 13.66 -14.06 -13.01
CA PRO A 192 14.07 -14.45 -11.66
C PRO A 192 12.96 -14.24 -10.60
N LEU A 193 12.27 -13.10 -10.63
CA LEU A 193 11.18 -12.82 -9.69
C LEU A 193 10.00 -13.82 -9.85
N GLN A 194 9.66 -14.24 -11.07
CA GLN A 194 8.61 -15.23 -11.30
C GLN A 194 9.01 -16.60 -10.78
N PHE A 195 10.29 -16.95 -10.92
CA PHE A 195 10.83 -18.19 -10.34
C PHE A 195 10.82 -18.13 -8.82
N LEU A 196 11.25 -17.01 -8.20
CA LEU A 196 11.17 -16.79 -6.77
C LEU A 196 9.73 -16.94 -6.26
N LYS A 197 8.78 -16.30 -6.90
CA LYS A 197 7.36 -16.40 -6.58
C LYS A 197 6.85 -17.84 -6.59
N ALA A 198 7.29 -18.63 -7.56
CA ALA A 198 6.85 -20.04 -7.70
C ALA A 198 7.33 -20.96 -6.58
N ILE A 199 8.44 -20.62 -5.91
CA ILE A 199 9.00 -21.41 -4.80
C ILE A 199 8.57 -20.90 -3.41
N LEU A 200 8.01 -19.70 -3.31
CA LEU A 200 7.49 -19.17 -2.05
C LEU A 200 6.19 -19.87 -1.66
N PRO A 201 5.88 -19.94 -0.35
CA PRO A 201 4.60 -20.45 0.12
C PRO A 201 3.43 -19.70 -0.52
N ASP A 202 2.38 -20.43 -0.88
CA ASP A 202 1.12 -19.82 -1.33
C ASP A 202 0.56 -18.91 -0.21
N PRO A 203 0.31 -17.62 -0.48
CA PRO A 203 -0.27 -16.69 0.49
C PRO A 203 -1.54 -17.22 1.17
N ALA A 204 -2.40 -17.92 0.44
CA ALA A 204 -3.62 -18.50 0.99
C ALA A 204 -3.34 -19.56 2.08
N SER A 205 -2.17 -20.20 2.04
CA SER A 205 -1.75 -21.19 3.06
C SER A 205 -1.26 -20.55 4.36
N LEU A 206 -0.90 -19.28 4.32
CA LEU A 206 -0.34 -18.55 5.46
C LEU A 206 -1.40 -18.03 6.41
N GLY A 207 -2.55 -17.58 5.88
CA GLY A 207 -3.62 -16.99 6.66
C GLY A 207 -4.02 -17.82 7.88
N PRO A 208 -4.39 -19.10 7.73
CA PRO A 208 -4.85 -19.95 8.85
C PRO A 208 -3.81 -20.17 9.95
N ARG A 209 -2.53 -19.90 9.68
CA ARG A 209 -1.44 -20.09 10.63
C ARG A 209 -0.83 -18.80 11.17
N THR A 210 -1.17 -17.66 10.58
CA THR A 210 -0.66 -16.37 11.02
C THR A 210 -1.28 -16.01 12.38
N LYS A 211 -0.43 -15.61 13.32
CA LYS A 211 -0.81 -15.16 14.66
C LYS A 211 -0.37 -13.74 14.88
N GLY A 212 -1.15 -12.98 15.66
CA GLY A 212 -0.86 -11.60 15.97
C GLY A 212 -1.89 -10.65 15.38
N LYS A 213 -1.55 -9.37 15.29
CA LYS A 213 -2.48 -8.31 14.90
C LYS A 213 -1.93 -7.47 13.78
N THR A 214 -2.82 -6.91 12.97
CA THR A 214 -2.53 -5.82 12.04
C THR A 214 -3.27 -4.58 12.51
N ASN A 215 -2.58 -3.43 12.49
CA ASN A 215 -3.16 -2.11 12.76
C ASN A 215 -2.94 -1.24 11.53
N ILE A 216 -4.03 -0.84 10.88
CA ILE A 216 -3.96 0.08 9.73
C ILE A 216 -4.72 1.35 10.08
N GLY A 217 -4.12 2.50 9.86
CA GLY A 217 -4.75 3.76 10.21
C GLY A 217 -4.06 5.00 9.70
N CYS A 218 -4.65 6.14 10.07
CA CYS A 218 -4.17 7.46 9.68
C CYS A 218 -3.89 8.32 10.90
N ILE A 219 -2.68 8.87 10.97
CA ILE A 219 -2.29 9.90 11.92
C ILE A 219 -2.47 11.24 11.20
N ILE A 220 -3.47 12.01 11.62
CA ILE A 220 -3.87 13.23 10.94
C ILE A 220 -3.56 14.41 11.85
N GLN A 221 -2.89 15.41 11.31
CA GLN A 221 -2.57 16.64 12.03
C GLN A 221 -3.08 17.85 11.26
N GLY A 222 -3.57 18.83 11.99
CA GLY A 222 -4.13 20.04 11.42
C GLY A 222 -4.62 21.00 12.51
N THR A 223 -5.68 21.75 12.22
CA THR A 223 -6.28 22.68 13.16
C THR A 223 -7.77 22.44 13.33
N LYS A 224 -8.28 22.77 14.52
CA LYS A 224 -9.70 22.85 14.86
C LYS A 224 -9.92 24.05 15.78
N ASP A 225 -10.85 24.93 15.43
CA ASP A 225 -11.16 26.16 16.18
C ASP A 225 -9.89 26.99 16.44
N GLY A 226 -8.99 27.06 15.44
CA GLY A 226 -7.71 27.78 15.51
C GLY A 226 -6.64 27.11 16.38
N GLN A 227 -6.89 25.92 16.95
CA GLN A 227 -5.93 25.20 17.77
C GLN A 227 -5.32 24.00 17.04
N PRO A 228 -4.03 23.69 17.25
CA PRO A 228 -3.42 22.48 16.73
C PRO A 228 -4.15 21.22 17.23
N LYS A 229 -4.36 20.28 16.32
CA LYS A 229 -5.01 19.02 16.65
C LYS A 229 -4.29 17.87 15.96
N THR A 230 -4.14 16.77 16.71
CA THR A 230 -3.75 15.46 16.18
C THR A 230 -4.87 14.47 16.44
N TYR A 231 -5.19 13.68 15.43
CA TYR A 231 -6.18 12.61 15.50
C TYR A 231 -5.63 11.35 14.88
N TYR A 232 -5.73 10.25 15.60
CA TYR A 232 -5.37 8.94 15.09
C TYR A 232 -6.65 8.09 14.98
N VAL A 233 -6.95 7.68 13.76
CA VAL A 233 -8.04 6.78 13.43
C VAL A 233 -7.46 5.51 12.84
N TYR A 234 -7.84 4.36 13.39
CA TYR A 234 -7.26 3.08 13.01
C TYR A 234 -8.24 1.93 13.17
N ASN A 235 -7.95 0.84 12.48
CA ASN A 235 -8.58 -0.45 12.69
C ASN A 235 -7.54 -1.48 13.12
N VAL A 236 -7.89 -2.31 14.09
CA VAL A 236 -7.07 -3.45 14.51
C VAL A 236 -7.79 -4.73 14.14
N CYS A 237 -7.08 -5.60 13.46
CA CYS A 237 -7.56 -6.92 13.07
C CYS A 237 -6.70 -7.98 13.77
N ASP A 238 -7.33 -8.92 14.45
CA ASP A 238 -6.68 -10.11 14.97
C ASP A 238 -6.67 -11.19 13.89
N HIS A 239 -5.46 -11.67 13.52
CA HIS A 239 -5.30 -12.65 12.44
C HIS A 239 -6.02 -13.97 12.73
N GLU A 240 -6.10 -14.40 13.98
CA GLU A 240 -6.81 -15.64 14.35
C GLU A 240 -8.31 -15.48 14.20
N GLU A 241 -8.86 -14.28 14.37
CA GLU A 241 -10.29 -13.99 14.20
C GLU A 241 -10.69 -13.81 12.74
N CYS A 242 -9.81 -13.19 11.92
CA CYS A 242 -10.10 -12.90 10.51
C CYS A 242 -10.20 -14.14 9.62
N TYR A 243 -9.63 -15.28 10.06
CA TYR A 243 -9.64 -16.53 9.29
C TYR A 243 -10.62 -17.57 9.84
N ARG A 244 -11.48 -17.22 10.79
CA ARG A 244 -12.58 -18.03 11.29
C ARG A 244 -13.89 -17.70 10.57
#